data_9a2c0f7cdcdca3816d332f020a27c51b
#
_entry.id   9a2c0f7cdcdca3816d332f020a27c51b
#
_cell.length_a   1.000
_cell.length_b   1.000
_cell.length_c   1.000
_cell.angle_alpha   90.00
_cell.angle_beta   90.00
_cell.angle_gamma   90.00
#
_symmetry.space_group_name_H-M   'P 1'
#
loop_
_entity.id
_entity.type
_entity.pdbx_description
1 polymer ?
#
loop_
_entity_poly.entity_id
_entity_poly.type
_entity_poly.pdbx_seq_one_letter_code
_entity_poly.pdbx_strand_id
1 'polypeptide(L)'
;NDGIPDIIEAQGIPVTLLGTDADLDGLDDVFTTFVTPVDSDLDNVPDYLDLDSDNDGVYDLWEAGHPLLDVTLTDGQIDDVDLNIGINGLDNRLETAPDNFILNYTISDPDTDDSLFSYLDLDSDGDNCPDVTEAGFTDPDNDSIIGTSPTSVDNMGRVTGISNGYTIPDTDYSIGAPILLNTPFEDVAFCEASTSTISIDSTADTFQWEVSSDGGTNWTSIIDNTTYNGATTKDLEISNLQLSLDNNQYRVFLQRAGNTCNDTSNAITLTVEPLPTVTALVELKQCDDDTDGFSLFNL
;
A
#
# COMPACT_ATOMS: atom_id res chain seq x y z
N ASN A 1 25.29 8.13 14.66
CA ASN A 1 24.44 7.28 15.51
C ASN A 1 22.99 7.68 15.27
N ASP A 2 22.21 6.78 14.72
CA ASP A 2 20.80 6.88 14.36
C ASP A 2 19.86 6.25 15.41
N GLY A 3 20.43 5.68 16.46
CA GLY A 3 19.66 5.10 17.54
C GLY A 3 19.45 3.61 17.44
N ILE A 4 19.89 2.96 16.37
CA ILE A 4 19.94 1.52 16.22
C ILE A 4 21.34 1.04 16.62
N PRO A 5 21.50 -0.05 17.34
CA PRO A 5 22.83 -0.58 17.64
C PRO A 5 23.50 -1.17 16.40
N ASP A 6 24.74 -0.75 16.10
CA ASP A 6 25.58 -1.25 14.99
C ASP A 6 25.61 -2.79 14.88
N ILE A 7 25.47 -3.50 16.02
CA ILE A 7 25.44 -4.97 16.06
C ILE A 7 24.17 -5.54 15.45
N ILE A 8 23.06 -4.81 15.49
CA ILE A 8 21.78 -5.22 14.89
C ILE A 8 21.84 -4.96 13.38
N GLU A 9 22.26 -3.77 12.99
CA GLU A 9 22.36 -3.35 11.58
C GLU A 9 23.38 -4.19 10.82
N ALA A 10 24.57 -4.36 11.38
CA ALA A 10 25.61 -5.18 10.74
C ALA A 10 25.22 -6.65 10.53
N GLN A 11 24.16 -7.14 11.17
CA GLN A 11 23.69 -8.52 11.08
C GLN A 11 22.29 -8.65 10.45
N GLY A 12 21.55 -7.57 10.33
CA GLY A 12 20.15 -7.55 9.90
C GLY A 12 19.18 -8.24 10.88
N ILE A 13 19.66 -8.71 12.01
CA ILE A 13 18.87 -9.37 13.06
C ILE A 13 19.47 -9.08 14.45
N PRO A 14 18.65 -9.00 15.50
CA PRO A 14 19.14 -8.85 16.86
C PRO A 14 20.01 -10.05 17.29
N VAL A 15 21.26 -9.79 17.70
CA VAL A 15 22.19 -10.81 18.20
C VAL A 15 22.47 -10.54 19.69
N THR A 16 22.31 -11.58 20.52
CA THR A 16 22.68 -11.51 21.94
C THR A 16 24.15 -11.88 22.09
N LEU A 17 24.98 -10.92 22.48
CA LEU A 17 26.39 -11.15 22.76
C LEU A 17 26.57 -12.05 24.00
N LEU A 18 27.55 -12.94 23.94
CA LEU A 18 27.94 -13.81 25.06
C LEU A 18 28.86 -13.07 26.05
N GLY A 19 29.50 -11.98 25.62
CA GLY A 19 30.47 -11.22 26.41
C GLY A 19 31.79 -11.97 26.61
N THR A 20 32.11 -12.90 25.71
CA THR A 20 33.32 -13.73 25.76
C THR A 20 34.05 -13.69 24.40
N ASP A 21 35.36 -13.78 24.44
CA ASP A 21 36.29 -13.87 23.32
C ASP A 21 37.34 -14.91 23.70
N ALA A 22 37.02 -16.19 23.60
CA ALA A 22 37.83 -17.30 24.11
C ALA A 22 38.99 -17.62 23.17
N ASP A 23 38.87 -17.34 21.88
CA ASP A 23 39.92 -17.58 20.89
C ASP A 23 40.82 -16.36 20.65
N LEU A 24 40.46 -15.20 21.24
CA LEU A 24 41.20 -13.94 21.21
C LEU A 24 41.33 -13.36 19.79
N ASP A 25 40.33 -13.53 18.98
CA ASP A 25 40.29 -12.95 17.63
C ASP A 25 39.74 -11.52 17.58
N GLY A 26 39.16 -11.04 18.69
CA GLY A 26 38.61 -9.70 18.85
C GLY A 26 37.11 -9.64 18.58
N LEU A 27 36.46 -10.76 18.29
CA LEU A 27 35.02 -10.87 18.15
C LEU A 27 34.42 -11.59 19.35
N ASP A 28 33.15 -11.36 19.61
CA ASP A 28 32.40 -12.15 20.58
C ASP A 28 32.23 -13.60 20.09
N ASP A 29 32.37 -14.58 20.99
CA ASP A 29 32.27 -16.02 20.67
C ASP A 29 30.91 -16.45 20.05
N VAL A 30 29.90 -15.57 20.01
CA VAL A 30 28.66 -15.80 19.27
C VAL A 30 28.92 -15.84 17.76
N PHE A 31 29.97 -15.14 17.30
CA PHE A 31 30.40 -15.15 15.91
C PHE A 31 31.48 -16.19 15.69
N THR A 32 31.19 -17.19 14.90
CA THR A 32 32.15 -18.30 14.61
C THR A 32 33.05 -18.01 13.42
N THR A 33 32.81 -16.91 12.71
CA THR A 33 33.57 -16.45 11.54
C THR A 33 33.46 -14.93 11.44
N PHE A 34 34.39 -14.31 10.70
CA PHE A 34 34.24 -12.91 10.35
C PHE A 34 32.90 -12.64 9.69
N VAL A 35 32.20 -11.64 10.18
CA VAL A 35 30.92 -11.21 9.65
C VAL A 35 31.19 -10.20 8.54
N THR A 36 30.51 -10.34 7.40
CA THR A 36 30.42 -9.27 6.43
C THR A 36 29.22 -8.43 6.85
N PRO A 37 29.39 -7.15 7.15
CA PRO A 37 28.24 -6.31 7.49
C PRO A 37 27.20 -6.30 6.37
N VAL A 38 25.95 -6.20 6.75
CA VAL A 38 24.83 -6.09 5.81
C VAL A 38 24.92 -4.72 5.11
N ASP A 39 24.49 -4.67 3.87
CA ASP A 39 24.35 -3.54 2.98
C ASP A 39 23.07 -3.83 2.21
N SER A 40 21.94 -3.35 2.74
CA SER A 40 20.61 -3.83 2.36
C SER A 40 20.17 -3.30 1.00
N ASP A 41 20.50 -2.06 0.68
CA ASP A 41 20.17 -1.40 -0.59
C ASP A 41 21.27 -1.56 -1.67
N LEU A 42 22.44 -2.14 -1.28
CA LEU A 42 23.57 -2.41 -2.16
C LEU A 42 24.26 -1.15 -2.74
N ASP A 43 24.25 -0.06 -2.02
CA ASP A 43 24.85 1.20 -2.41
C ASP A 43 26.37 1.29 -2.07
N ASN A 44 26.90 0.31 -1.33
CA ASN A 44 28.24 0.13 -0.78
C ASN A 44 28.53 0.93 0.50
N VAL A 45 27.51 1.43 1.17
CA VAL A 45 27.58 1.89 2.56
C VAL A 45 26.85 0.81 3.40
N PRO A 46 27.54 0.09 4.30
CA PRO A 46 26.85 -0.89 5.13
C PRO A 46 25.84 -0.23 6.08
N ASP A 47 24.75 -0.91 6.38
CA ASP A 47 23.62 -0.40 7.18
C ASP A 47 24.07 0.30 8.47
N TYR A 48 25.04 -0.24 9.20
CA TYR A 48 25.56 0.38 10.45
C TYR A 48 26.31 1.71 10.27
N LEU A 49 26.57 2.16 9.04
CA LEU A 49 27.14 3.45 8.67
C LEU A 49 26.18 4.29 7.84
N ASP A 50 25.09 3.68 7.43
CA ASP A 50 24.04 4.29 6.65
C ASP A 50 23.04 5.03 7.58
N LEU A 51 22.40 6.03 7.07
CA LEU A 51 21.35 6.76 7.78
C LEU A 51 20.00 6.59 7.10
N ASP A 52 19.94 5.80 6.00
CA ASP A 52 18.79 5.53 5.18
C ASP A 52 19.03 4.18 4.46
N SER A 53 19.01 3.10 5.25
CA SER A 53 19.50 1.76 4.87
C SER A 53 18.74 1.09 3.73
N ASP A 54 17.55 1.60 3.35
CA ASP A 54 16.74 1.11 2.24
C ASP A 54 16.55 2.15 1.12
N ASN A 55 17.13 3.37 1.31
CA ASN A 55 17.10 4.45 0.33
C ASN A 55 15.70 4.99 -0.02
N ASP A 56 14.75 4.96 0.90
CA ASP A 56 13.40 5.48 0.69
C ASP A 56 13.30 7.00 0.97
N GLY A 57 14.32 7.56 1.66
CA GLY A 57 14.43 8.98 2.01
C GLY A 57 13.90 9.34 3.38
N VAL A 58 13.38 8.38 4.13
CA VAL A 58 13.13 8.48 5.58
C VAL A 58 14.39 8.03 6.30
N TYR A 59 14.77 8.69 7.38
CA TYR A 59 15.94 8.29 8.13
C TYR A 59 15.69 7.09 9.04
N ASP A 60 16.63 6.15 9.14
CA ASP A 60 16.60 4.99 10.03
C ASP A 60 16.24 5.36 11.48
N LEU A 61 16.77 6.49 11.97
CA LEU A 61 16.43 7.04 13.29
C LEU A 61 14.93 7.28 13.47
N TRP A 62 14.26 7.73 12.43
CA TRP A 62 12.82 8.04 12.48
C TRP A 62 12.01 6.76 12.38
N GLU A 63 12.43 5.85 11.53
CA GLU A 63 11.80 4.55 11.35
C GLU A 63 12.02 3.62 12.55
N ALA A 64 13.15 3.75 13.24
CA ALA A 64 13.35 3.12 14.53
C ALA A 64 12.41 3.64 15.64
N GLY A 65 11.67 4.73 15.37
CA GLY A 65 10.70 5.32 16.27
C GLY A 65 11.24 6.48 17.13
N HIS A 66 12.35 7.09 16.75
CA HIS A 66 13.05 8.10 17.56
C HIS A 66 13.20 9.50 16.93
N PRO A 67 12.24 10.02 16.16
CA PRO A 67 12.39 11.30 15.46
C PRO A 67 12.66 12.48 16.37
N LEU A 68 12.27 12.41 17.64
CA LEU A 68 12.50 13.48 18.63
C LEU A 68 13.93 13.56 19.16
N LEU A 69 14.78 12.59 18.85
CA LEU A 69 16.21 12.61 19.21
C LEU A 69 17.06 13.34 18.15
N ASP A 70 16.59 13.49 16.92
CA ASP A 70 17.08 14.44 15.95
C ASP A 70 16.41 15.80 16.19
N VAL A 71 16.96 16.60 17.08
CA VAL A 71 16.37 17.88 17.51
C VAL A 71 16.39 18.91 16.39
N THR A 72 17.32 18.78 15.46
CA THR A 72 17.41 19.66 14.28
C THR A 72 16.49 19.18 13.16
N LEU A 73 16.04 17.92 13.21
CA LEU A 73 15.18 17.24 12.24
C LEU A 73 15.73 17.35 10.80
N THR A 74 17.02 17.15 10.61
CA THR A 74 17.67 17.45 9.33
C THR A 74 18.80 16.54 8.93
N ASP A 75 19.34 15.70 9.82
CA ASP A 75 20.54 14.93 9.50
C ASP A 75 20.46 13.42 9.84
N GLY A 76 19.32 12.97 10.38
CA GLY A 76 19.08 11.57 10.69
C GLY A 76 19.92 11.03 11.86
N GLN A 77 20.56 11.89 12.62
CA GLN A 77 21.40 11.50 13.74
C GLN A 77 20.83 11.98 15.07
N ILE A 78 21.15 11.23 16.10
CA ILE A 78 20.81 11.65 17.46
C ILE A 78 21.62 12.90 17.81
N ASP A 79 20.93 13.99 18.11
CA ASP A 79 21.54 15.20 18.65
C ASP A 79 21.94 15.00 20.11
N ASP A 80 23.24 14.92 20.36
CA ASP A 80 23.80 14.79 21.72
C ASP A 80 23.90 16.15 22.41
N VAL A 81 22.75 16.79 22.64
CA VAL A 81 22.72 18.12 23.30
C VAL A 81 23.17 18.08 24.76
N ASP A 82 23.15 16.91 25.39
CA ASP A 82 23.40 16.71 26.83
C ASP A 82 24.55 15.73 27.12
N LEU A 83 25.35 15.34 26.15
CA LEU A 83 26.41 14.32 26.24
C LEU A 83 25.90 12.98 26.79
N ASN A 84 24.78 12.51 26.22
CA ASN A 84 24.15 11.26 26.63
C ASN A 84 24.70 10.04 25.90
N ILE A 85 25.52 10.20 24.87
CA ILE A 85 26.14 9.07 24.20
C ILE A 85 27.10 8.37 25.13
N GLY A 86 26.83 7.09 25.38
CA GLY A 86 27.60 6.24 26.26
C GLY A 86 28.97 5.84 25.69
N ILE A 87 29.79 5.18 26.50
CA ILE A 87 31.07 4.63 26.03
C ILE A 87 30.88 3.45 25.08
N ASN A 88 29.68 2.86 25.03
CA ASN A 88 29.28 1.82 24.10
C ASN A 88 28.82 2.35 22.72
N GLY A 89 28.80 3.68 22.53
CA GLY A 89 28.40 4.33 21.29
C GLY A 89 26.90 4.58 21.15
N LEU A 90 26.06 3.99 21.97
CA LEU A 90 24.62 4.20 21.97
C LEU A 90 24.23 5.36 22.91
N ASP A 91 23.15 6.04 22.61
CA ASP A 91 22.60 7.06 23.51
C ASP A 91 21.95 6.40 24.73
N ASN A 92 22.36 6.84 25.91
CA ASN A 92 21.87 6.31 27.19
C ASN A 92 20.36 6.47 27.38
N ARG A 93 19.69 7.34 26.61
CA ARG A 93 18.24 7.49 26.61
C ARG A 93 17.53 6.29 25.96
N LEU A 94 18.24 5.52 25.16
CA LEU A 94 17.75 4.34 24.44
C LEU A 94 18.03 3.03 25.18
N GLU A 95 18.68 3.11 26.34
CA GLU A 95 19.03 1.95 27.15
C GLU A 95 18.26 1.90 28.46
N THR A 96 18.10 0.70 29.02
CA THR A 96 17.44 0.51 30.32
C THR A 96 18.30 1.03 31.49
N ALA A 97 19.62 1.13 31.28
CA ALA A 97 20.58 1.80 32.15
C ALA A 97 21.81 2.18 31.30
N PRO A 98 22.52 3.29 31.62
CA PRO A 98 23.68 3.72 30.85
C PRO A 98 24.71 2.61 30.61
N ASP A 99 25.16 2.51 29.38
CA ASP A 99 26.21 1.58 28.91
C ASP A 99 25.93 0.09 29.16
N ASN A 100 24.65 -0.35 29.21
CA ASN A 100 24.29 -1.73 29.47
C ASN A 100 23.89 -2.56 28.23
N PHE A 101 23.83 -1.93 27.03
CA PHE A 101 23.44 -2.55 25.75
C PHE A 101 22.03 -3.15 25.73
N ILE A 102 21.18 -2.87 26.75
CA ILE A 102 19.81 -3.36 26.77
C ILE A 102 18.87 -2.24 26.38
N LEU A 103 18.33 -2.32 25.19
CA LEU A 103 17.40 -1.34 24.66
C LEU A 103 16.16 -1.22 25.55
N ASN A 104 15.67 -0.01 25.72
CA ASN A 104 14.42 0.25 26.44
C ASN A 104 13.22 0.45 25.48
N TYR A 105 13.43 0.21 24.21
CA TYR A 105 12.45 0.26 23.13
C TYR A 105 12.51 -0.99 22.26
N THR A 106 11.56 -1.14 21.37
CA THR A 106 11.55 -2.12 20.29
C THR A 106 11.70 -1.37 18.98
N ILE A 107 12.61 -1.78 18.09
CA ILE A 107 12.72 -1.22 16.75
C ILE A 107 11.36 -1.41 16.07
N SER A 108 10.89 -0.39 15.37
CA SER A 108 9.58 -0.39 14.75
C SER A 108 9.49 -1.46 13.65
N ASP A 109 8.35 -2.13 13.59
CA ASP A 109 7.93 -3.10 12.60
C ASP A 109 6.38 -3.12 12.63
N PRO A 110 5.71 -2.15 11.97
CA PRO A 110 4.26 -2.07 11.94
C PRO A 110 3.63 -3.17 11.08
N ASP A 111 4.31 -3.57 9.99
CA ASP A 111 3.96 -4.74 9.20
C ASP A 111 4.59 -6.00 9.80
N THR A 112 3.79 -6.83 10.43
CA THR A 112 4.26 -8.09 11.03
C THR A 112 4.30 -9.27 10.06
N ASP A 113 4.01 -9.06 8.77
CA ASP A 113 3.81 -10.14 7.81
C ASP A 113 5.12 -10.62 7.18
N ASP A 114 6.16 -9.76 7.06
CA ASP A 114 7.43 -10.10 6.41
C ASP A 114 8.63 -10.26 7.35
N SER A 115 8.65 -9.68 8.53
CA SER A 115 9.73 -9.71 9.52
C SER A 115 10.92 -8.80 9.19
N LEU A 116 10.73 -7.79 8.37
CA LEU A 116 11.67 -6.68 8.22
C LEU A 116 11.39 -5.61 9.26
N PHE A 117 12.41 -4.92 9.73
CA PHE A 117 12.22 -3.68 10.49
C PHE A 117 11.98 -2.53 9.53
N SER A 118 11.24 -1.51 9.96
CA SER A 118 10.88 -0.37 9.11
C SER A 118 12.09 0.25 8.39
N TYR A 119 13.24 0.37 9.01
CA TYR A 119 14.45 0.94 8.39
C TYR A 119 15.09 0.08 7.28
N LEU A 120 14.50 -1.07 6.96
CA LEU A 120 14.93 -1.99 5.89
C LEU A 120 13.76 -2.33 4.95
N ASP A 121 12.60 -1.70 5.15
CA ASP A 121 11.36 -2.05 4.48
C ASP A 121 10.80 -0.85 3.73
N LEU A 122 10.72 -0.96 2.43
CA LEU A 122 10.21 0.08 1.52
C LEU A 122 8.67 0.29 1.59
N ASP A 123 7.97 -0.48 2.44
CA ASP A 123 6.51 -0.41 2.69
C ASP A 123 6.25 -0.81 4.15
N SER A 124 6.81 -0.01 5.08
CA SER A 124 6.89 -0.27 6.53
C SER A 124 5.60 -0.71 7.19
N ASP A 125 4.44 -0.33 6.67
CA ASP A 125 3.13 -0.66 7.24
C ASP A 125 2.35 -1.72 6.44
N GLY A 126 2.91 -2.20 5.31
CA GLY A 126 2.39 -3.31 4.53
C GLY A 126 1.10 -3.01 3.78
N ASP A 127 0.81 -1.75 3.49
CA ASP A 127 -0.47 -1.36 2.87
C ASP A 127 -0.43 -1.27 1.33
N ASN A 128 0.71 -1.60 0.72
CA ASN A 128 1.06 -1.55 -0.69
C ASN A 128 1.24 -0.12 -1.24
N CYS A 129 1.54 0.82 -0.38
CA CYS A 129 1.99 2.15 -0.77
C CYS A 129 3.41 2.37 -0.25
N PRO A 130 4.43 2.53 -1.10
CA PRO A 130 5.81 2.68 -0.64
C PRO A 130 6.01 3.91 0.23
N ASP A 131 6.85 3.76 1.26
CA ASP A 131 7.17 4.79 2.26
C ASP A 131 7.62 6.10 1.63
N VAL A 132 8.49 6.05 0.61
CA VAL A 132 8.90 7.24 -0.17
C VAL A 132 7.72 8.08 -0.64
N THR A 133 6.63 7.44 -1.06
CA THR A 133 5.42 8.12 -1.54
C THR A 133 4.59 8.65 -0.39
N GLU A 134 4.41 7.87 0.67
CA GLU A 134 3.63 8.24 1.84
C GLU A 134 4.32 9.28 2.72
N ALA A 135 5.65 9.26 2.77
CA ALA A 135 6.45 10.31 3.36
C ALA A 135 6.37 11.66 2.60
N GLY A 136 5.75 11.66 1.41
CA GLY A 136 5.62 12.85 0.56
C GLY A 136 6.87 13.15 -0.26
N PHE A 137 7.73 12.19 -0.46
CA PHE A 137 8.96 12.31 -1.24
C PHE A 137 8.74 11.92 -2.71
N THR A 138 9.75 12.05 -3.54
CA THR A 138 9.61 11.87 -4.99
C THR A 138 10.38 10.65 -5.48
N ASP A 139 9.63 9.69 -6.01
CA ASP A 139 10.12 8.53 -6.74
C ASP A 139 9.60 8.61 -8.20
N PRO A 140 10.40 9.11 -9.16
CA PRO A 140 9.95 9.33 -10.54
C PRO A 140 9.88 8.07 -11.40
N ASP A 141 10.57 7.01 -11.03
CA ASP A 141 10.64 5.73 -11.76
C ASP A 141 9.87 4.59 -11.10
N ASN A 142 9.25 4.86 -9.94
CA ASN A 142 8.37 3.97 -9.21
C ASN A 142 9.05 2.65 -8.82
N ASP A 143 10.25 2.76 -8.25
CA ASP A 143 11.00 1.62 -7.72
C ASP A 143 11.05 1.58 -6.19
N SER A 144 10.27 2.46 -5.54
CA SER A 144 10.16 2.65 -4.08
C SER A 144 11.38 3.29 -3.43
N ILE A 145 12.37 3.68 -4.21
CA ILE A 145 13.59 4.36 -3.76
C ILE A 145 13.47 5.85 -4.06
N ILE A 146 13.99 6.70 -3.17
CA ILE A 146 13.93 8.14 -3.40
C ILE A 146 14.77 8.57 -4.59
N GLY A 147 14.20 9.36 -5.49
CA GLY A 147 14.92 9.90 -6.66
C GLY A 147 14.75 9.05 -7.91
N THR A 148 15.80 8.78 -8.63
CA THR A 148 15.79 7.99 -9.87
C THR A 148 16.98 7.04 -9.89
N SER A 149 16.70 5.76 -10.04
CA SER A 149 17.73 4.72 -10.09
C SER A 149 18.53 4.71 -11.40
N PRO A 150 19.85 4.38 -11.37
CA PRO A 150 20.62 4.07 -10.16
C PRO A 150 20.94 5.32 -9.36
N THR A 151 20.71 5.27 -8.07
CA THR A 151 20.98 6.34 -7.12
C THR A 151 22.47 6.58 -6.93
N SER A 152 22.82 7.76 -6.44
CA SER A 152 24.16 8.08 -5.97
C SER A 152 24.06 8.59 -4.56
N VAL A 153 24.83 8.03 -3.64
CA VAL A 153 24.77 8.35 -2.23
C VAL A 153 25.98 9.15 -1.75
N ASP A 154 25.85 9.74 -0.59
CA ASP A 154 26.99 10.33 0.13
C ASP A 154 27.70 9.24 0.98
N ASN A 155 28.65 9.63 1.82
CA ASN A 155 29.38 8.69 2.66
C ASN A 155 28.62 8.24 3.92
N MET A 156 27.36 8.58 4.04
CA MET A 156 26.43 8.21 5.09
C MET A 156 25.17 7.51 4.50
N GLY A 157 25.25 7.03 3.26
CA GLY A 157 24.19 6.32 2.56
C GLY A 157 23.11 7.20 1.94
N ARG A 158 22.98 8.45 2.31
CA ARG A 158 21.88 9.30 1.85
C ARG A 158 21.94 9.57 0.35
N VAL A 159 20.84 9.36 -0.34
CA VAL A 159 20.72 9.63 -1.79
C VAL A 159 20.94 11.12 -2.09
N THR A 160 21.77 11.39 -3.09
CA THR A 160 22.15 12.73 -3.50
C THR A 160 21.53 13.15 -4.83
N GLY A 161 21.42 14.47 -5.04
CA GLY A 161 20.87 14.99 -6.31
C GLY A 161 19.35 15.01 -6.39
N ILE A 162 18.67 14.67 -5.31
CA ILE A 162 17.20 14.71 -5.18
C ILE A 162 16.71 16.13 -4.89
N SER A 163 15.44 16.38 -5.13
CA SER A 163 14.81 17.69 -4.93
C SER A 163 14.04 17.82 -3.61
N ASN A 164 13.62 16.71 -3.04
CA ASN A 164 12.97 16.56 -1.74
C ASN A 164 13.38 15.22 -1.13
N GLY A 165 13.19 15.05 0.15
CA GLY A 165 13.64 13.90 0.94
C GLY A 165 14.42 14.39 2.15
N TYR A 166 14.65 13.51 3.10
CA TYR A 166 15.41 13.82 4.32
C TYR A 166 14.90 15.05 5.07
N THR A 167 13.61 15.26 5.01
CA THR A 167 12.85 16.27 5.77
C THR A 167 11.83 15.55 6.62
N ILE A 168 11.13 16.24 7.49
CA ILE A 168 10.08 15.61 8.31
C ILE A 168 9.10 14.90 7.36
N PRO A 169 9.01 13.56 7.39
CA PRO A 169 8.10 12.81 6.55
C PRO A 169 6.65 13.02 6.99
N ASP A 170 5.70 12.82 6.09
CA ASP A 170 4.32 12.59 6.50
C ASP A 170 4.25 11.25 7.25
N THR A 171 3.38 11.11 8.24
CA THR A 171 3.36 9.93 9.12
C THR A 171 2.60 8.76 8.55
N ASP A 172 2.05 8.89 7.36
CA ASP A 172 1.25 7.86 6.71
C ASP A 172 2.09 6.59 6.44
N TYR A 173 3.39 6.72 6.15
CA TYR A 173 4.32 5.60 5.90
C TYR A 173 4.37 4.53 7.00
N SER A 174 3.88 4.82 8.20
CA SER A 174 3.92 3.92 9.35
C SER A 174 2.53 3.54 9.88
N ILE A 175 1.45 3.85 9.15
CA ILE A 175 0.06 3.67 9.60
C ILE A 175 -0.74 2.93 8.53
N GLY A 176 -0.72 1.61 8.55
CA GLY A 176 -1.34 0.76 7.54
C GLY A 176 -2.80 1.06 7.24
N ALA A 177 -3.06 1.44 6.01
CA ALA A 177 -4.38 1.74 5.49
C ALA A 177 -4.66 1.01 4.16
N PRO A 178 -4.51 -0.32 4.06
CA PRO A 178 -4.60 -1.04 2.81
C PRO A 178 -5.97 -0.91 2.15
N ILE A 179 -5.98 -0.68 0.83
CA ILE A 179 -7.20 -0.65 0.02
C ILE A 179 -7.50 -2.06 -0.44
N LEU A 180 -8.44 -2.74 0.23
CA LEU A 180 -8.80 -4.13 -0.04
C LEU A 180 -10.22 -4.23 -0.59
N LEU A 181 -10.45 -5.21 -1.46
CA LEU A 181 -11.79 -5.65 -1.84
C LEU A 181 -12.21 -6.79 -0.91
N ASN A 182 -13.26 -6.58 -0.13
CA ASN A 182 -13.79 -7.59 0.80
C ASN A 182 -14.52 -8.73 0.09
N THR A 183 -15.03 -8.44 -1.13
CA THR A 183 -15.70 -9.42 -2.00
C THR A 183 -15.20 -9.28 -3.43
N PRO A 184 -15.18 -10.38 -4.22
CA PRO A 184 -14.82 -10.29 -5.63
C PRO A 184 -15.71 -9.29 -6.38
N PHE A 185 -15.07 -8.44 -7.19
CA PHE A 185 -15.76 -7.51 -8.08
C PHE A 185 -15.81 -8.14 -9.48
N GLU A 186 -17.01 -8.59 -9.89
CA GLU A 186 -17.21 -9.49 -11.03
C GLU A 186 -18.20 -8.91 -12.05
N ASP A 187 -18.17 -9.44 -13.27
CA ASP A 187 -19.07 -9.10 -14.36
C ASP A 187 -20.54 -9.22 -13.94
N VAL A 188 -21.38 -8.33 -14.45
CA VAL A 188 -22.81 -8.26 -14.12
C VAL A 188 -23.68 -8.35 -15.39
N ALA A 189 -24.89 -8.92 -15.23
CA ALA A 189 -25.89 -9.00 -16.28
C ALA A 189 -27.23 -8.50 -15.78
N PHE A 190 -27.86 -7.57 -16.52
CA PHE A 190 -29.15 -6.97 -16.17
C PHE A 190 -30.07 -6.91 -17.40
N CYS A 191 -31.38 -6.86 -17.17
CA CYS A 191 -32.35 -6.75 -18.24
C CYS A 191 -32.41 -5.30 -18.78
N GLU A 192 -32.61 -5.17 -20.09
CA GLU A 192 -32.96 -3.91 -20.75
C GLU A 192 -34.13 -3.21 -20.05
N ALA A 193 -34.15 -1.89 -20.02
CA ALA A 193 -35.14 -1.03 -19.40
C ALA A 193 -35.29 -1.18 -17.87
N SER A 194 -34.45 -2.01 -17.21
CA SER A 194 -34.44 -2.08 -15.75
C SER A 194 -33.64 -0.93 -15.13
N THR A 195 -33.82 -0.74 -13.83
CA THR A 195 -32.89 0.04 -12.98
C THR A 195 -32.17 -0.97 -12.12
N SER A 196 -30.83 -0.93 -12.13
CA SER A 196 -29.99 -1.92 -11.45
C SER A 196 -28.77 -1.25 -10.81
N THR A 197 -28.24 -1.89 -9.80
CA THR A 197 -27.09 -1.35 -9.03
C THR A 197 -25.89 -2.27 -9.18
N ILE A 198 -24.74 -1.69 -9.45
CA ILE A 198 -23.44 -2.34 -9.34
C ILE A 198 -22.83 -1.87 -8.02
N SER A 199 -22.35 -2.79 -7.21
CA SER A 199 -21.79 -2.49 -5.88
C SER A 199 -20.36 -2.99 -5.76
N ILE A 200 -19.52 -2.24 -5.06
CA ILE A 200 -18.18 -2.64 -4.66
C ILE A 200 -18.10 -2.66 -3.14
N ASP A 201 -17.49 -3.69 -2.57
CA ASP A 201 -17.23 -3.79 -1.13
C ASP A 201 -15.71 -3.69 -0.89
N SER A 202 -15.27 -2.58 -0.33
CA SER A 202 -13.86 -2.24 -0.14
C SER A 202 -13.64 -1.53 1.20
N THR A 203 -12.40 -1.53 1.66
CA THR A 203 -11.95 -0.73 2.81
C THR A 203 -11.77 0.75 2.49
N ALA A 204 -11.88 1.16 1.22
CA ALA A 204 -11.75 2.56 0.79
C ALA A 204 -12.79 3.49 1.43
N ASP A 205 -12.41 4.74 1.64
CA ASP A 205 -13.27 5.80 2.18
C ASP A 205 -13.97 6.60 1.08
N THR A 206 -13.35 6.72 -0.09
CA THR A 206 -13.89 7.46 -1.22
C THR A 206 -13.85 6.64 -2.49
N PHE A 207 -14.79 6.91 -3.37
CA PHE A 207 -15.05 6.16 -4.59
C PHE A 207 -15.25 7.11 -5.75
N GLN A 208 -14.77 6.76 -6.93
CA GLN A 208 -15.13 7.41 -8.19
C GLN A 208 -15.30 6.36 -9.27
N TRP A 209 -16.53 6.15 -9.72
CA TRP A 209 -16.83 5.24 -10.79
C TRP A 209 -16.35 5.78 -12.13
N GLU A 210 -15.83 4.88 -12.95
CA GLU A 210 -15.40 5.16 -14.32
C GLU A 210 -16.01 4.13 -15.27
N VAL A 211 -16.27 4.56 -16.50
CA VAL A 211 -16.81 3.74 -17.57
C VAL A 211 -15.92 3.78 -18.82
N SER A 212 -15.78 2.63 -19.44
CA SER A 212 -15.17 2.47 -20.76
C SER A 212 -16.17 1.85 -21.73
N SER A 213 -16.31 2.43 -22.92
CA SER A 213 -17.12 1.90 -24.03
C SER A 213 -16.26 1.31 -25.16
N ASP A 214 -14.95 1.20 -24.96
CA ASP A 214 -13.99 0.76 -25.97
C ASP A 214 -13.10 -0.42 -25.50
N GLY A 215 -13.63 -1.22 -24.56
CA GLY A 215 -12.96 -2.41 -24.06
C GLY A 215 -11.78 -2.11 -23.12
N GLY A 216 -11.89 -1.04 -22.34
CA GLY A 216 -10.89 -0.69 -21.31
C GLY A 216 -9.73 0.17 -21.84
N THR A 217 -9.79 0.61 -23.10
CA THR A 217 -8.71 1.43 -23.69
C THR A 217 -8.75 2.86 -23.15
N ASN A 218 -9.94 3.46 -23.05
CA ASN A 218 -10.13 4.80 -22.51
C ASN A 218 -11.20 4.75 -21.41
N TRP A 219 -10.97 5.49 -20.34
CA TRP A 219 -11.85 5.57 -19.18
C TRP A 219 -12.34 6.99 -18.96
N THR A 220 -13.60 7.11 -18.60
CA THR A 220 -14.23 8.40 -18.30
C THR A 220 -14.91 8.34 -16.95
N SER A 221 -14.61 9.29 -16.07
CA SER A 221 -15.27 9.38 -14.78
C SER A 221 -16.75 9.64 -14.94
N ILE A 222 -17.56 8.83 -14.25
CA ILE A 222 -19.02 8.95 -14.25
C ILE A 222 -19.42 10.15 -13.37
N ILE A 223 -20.41 10.89 -13.83
CA ILE A 223 -21.05 11.97 -13.08
C ILE A 223 -22.55 11.63 -12.98
N ASP A 224 -23.12 11.87 -11.81
CA ASP A 224 -24.55 11.66 -11.58
C ASP A 224 -25.41 12.42 -12.59
N ASN A 225 -26.35 11.72 -13.20
CA ASN A 225 -27.25 12.23 -14.23
C ASN A 225 -28.54 11.40 -14.30
N THR A 226 -29.30 11.44 -15.39
CA THR A 226 -30.51 10.65 -15.55
C THR A 226 -30.28 9.15 -15.74
N THR A 227 -29.07 8.73 -16.09
CA THR A 227 -28.68 7.34 -16.29
C THR A 227 -27.95 6.79 -15.08
N TYR A 228 -27.05 7.56 -14.51
CA TYR A 228 -26.18 7.17 -13.41
C TYR A 228 -26.48 7.95 -12.14
N ASN A 229 -26.52 7.26 -11.01
CA ASN A 229 -26.63 7.86 -9.67
C ASN A 229 -25.71 7.10 -8.70
N GLY A 230 -25.06 7.85 -7.81
CA GLY A 230 -24.09 7.28 -6.87
C GLY A 230 -22.67 7.15 -7.42
N ALA A 231 -22.30 7.95 -8.42
CA ALA A 231 -20.98 7.91 -9.08
C ALA A 231 -19.78 8.07 -8.13
N THR A 232 -19.98 8.60 -6.93
CA THR A 232 -18.95 8.77 -5.89
C THR A 232 -19.26 7.97 -4.61
N THR A 233 -20.03 6.92 -4.73
CA THR A 233 -20.36 6.01 -3.62
C THR A 233 -19.98 4.58 -3.98
N LYS A 234 -20.07 3.66 -3.02
CA LYS A 234 -19.83 2.23 -3.26
C LYS A 234 -20.86 1.58 -4.19
N ASP A 235 -22.01 2.23 -4.39
CA ASP A 235 -23.14 1.69 -5.14
C ASP A 235 -23.44 2.62 -6.33
N LEU A 236 -23.26 2.11 -7.55
CA LEU A 236 -23.64 2.81 -8.78
C LEU A 236 -24.98 2.29 -9.28
N GLU A 237 -26.00 3.11 -9.20
CA GLU A 237 -27.30 2.81 -9.82
C GLU A 237 -27.29 3.23 -11.29
N ILE A 238 -27.73 2.33 -12.16
CA ILE A 238 -27.91 2.58 -13.60
C ILE A 238 -29.39 2.47 -13.91
N SER A 239 -29.99 3.61 -14.25
CA SER A 239 -31.44 3.72 -14.49
C SER A 239 -31.76 3.51 -15.96
N ASN A 240 -32.86 2.79 -16.23
CA ASN A 240 -33.39 2.56 -17.56
C ASN A 240 -32.31 2.04 -18.54
N LEU A 241 -31.71 0.91 -18.19
CA LEU A 241 -30.62 0.26 -18.93
C LEU A 241 -30.95 0.14 -20.43
N GLN A 242 -30.08 0.68 -21.25
CA GLN A 242 -30.19 0.63 -22.71
C GLN A 242 -29.22 -0.38 -23.31
N LEU A 243 -29.58 -1.03 -24.40
CA LEU A 243 -28.68 -1.92 -25.15
C LEU A 243 -27.39 -1.23 -25.62
N SER A 244 -27.37 0.10 -25.70
CA SER A 244 -26.14 0.86 -25.99
C SER A 244 -25.10 0.81 -24.89
N LEU A 245 -25.45 0.37 -23.70
CA LEU A 245 -24.53 0.16 -22.56
C LEU A 245 -23.99 -1.28 -22.51
N ASP A 246 -24.49 -2.16 -23.37
CA ASP A 246 -24.02 -3.55 -23.44
C ASP A 246 -22.54 -3.62 -23.79
N ASN A 247 -21.79 -4.48 -23.09
CA ASN A 247 -20.34 -4.61 -23.15
C ASN A 247 -19.53 -3.39 -22.68
N ASN A 248 -20.14 -2.37 -22.09
CA ASN A 248 -19.39 -1.36 -21.38
C ASN A 248 -18.69 -1.98 -20.16
N GLN A 249 -17.49 -1.48 -19.90
CA GLN A 249 -16.75 -1.86 -18.71
C GLN A 249 -16.80 -0.76 -17.66
N TYR A 250 -16.81 -1.18 -16.40
CA TYR A 250 -16.86 -0.31 -15.23
C TYR A 250 -15.74 -0.66 -14.28
N ARG A 251 -15.14 0.34 -13.66
CA ARG A 251 -14.17 0.22 -12.58
C ARG A 251 -14.35 1.36 -11.58
N VAL A 252 -13.71 1.23 -10.43
CA VAL A 252 -13.78 2.23 -9.37
C VAL A 252 -12.38 2.68 -9.00
N PHE A 253 -12.14 3.97 -9.03
CA PHE A 253 -10.97 4.58 -8.40
C PHE A 253 -11.27 4.72 -6.90
N LEU A 254 -10.34 4.24 -6.08
CA LEU A 254 -10.47 4.02 -4.65
C LEU A 254 -9.42 4.83 -3.90
N GLN A 255 -9.83 5.48 -2.80
CA GLN A 255 -8.91 6.18 -1.92
C GLN A 255 -9.23 5.84 -0.47
N ARG A 256 -8.21 5.78 0.36
CA ARG A 256 -8.30 5.58 1.80
C ARG A 256 -7.44 6.60 2.52
N ALA A 257 -7.94 7.16 3.63
CA ALA A 257 -7.14 8.04 4.46
C ALA A 257 -5.99 7.25 5.11
N GLY A 258 -4.79 7.79 5.05
CA GLY A 258 -3.57 7.10 5.50
C GLY A 258 -2.89 6.26 4.41
N ASN A 259 -3.40 6.23 3.18
CA ASN A 259 -2.75 5.62 2.02
C ASN A 259 -2.77 6.61 0.85
N THR A 260 -1.64 7.17 0.52
CA THR A 260 -1.51 8.20 -0.53
C THR A 260 -1.49 7.64 -1.94
N CYS A 261 -1.23 6.33 -2.12
CA CYS A 261 -1.08 5.72 -3.44
C CYS A 261 -2.38 5.59 -4.22
N ASN A 262 -3.53 5.53 -3.54
CA ASN A 262 -4.80 5.22 -4.15
C ASN A 262 -4.79 3.87 -4.91
N ASP A 263 -5.93 3.35 -5.25
CA ASP A 263 -6.03 2.12 -6.04
C ASP A 263 -7.16 2.21 -7.07
N THR A 264 -7.16 1.31 -8.03
CA THR A 264 -8.23 1.18 -9.02
C THR A 264 -8.65 -0.28 -9.10
N SER A 265 -9.95 -0.56 -8.87
CA SER A 265 -10.47 -1.92 -8.94
C SER A 265 -10.19 -2.56 -10.30
N ASN A 266 -10.26 -3.89 -10.36
CA ASN A 266 -10.40 -4.57 -11.63
C ASN A 266 -11.62 -4.04 -12.41
N ALA A 267 -11.57 -4.10 -13.73
CA ALA A 267 -12.71 -3.77 -14.57
C ALA A 267 -13.70 -4.95 -14.63
N ILE A 268 -14.99 -4.63 -14.57
CA ILE A 268 -16.06 -5.58 -14.82
C ILE A 268 -16.81 -5.20 -16.10
N THR A 269 -17.44 -6.20 -16.73
CA THR A 269 -18.25 -6.00 -17.95
C THR A 269 -19.74 -6.04 -17.60
N LEU A 270 -20.48 -5.08 -18.10
CA LEU A 270 -21.94 -5.06 -18.03
C LEU A 270 -22.52 -5.77 -19.26
N THR A 271 -23.31 -6.80 -19.05
CA THR A 271 -24.16 -7.41 -20.07
C THR A 271 -25.58 -6.89 -19.94
N VAL A 272 -26.16 -6.39 -21.03
CA VAL A 272 -27.54 -5.94 -21.07
C VAL A 272 -28.37 -6.95 -21.88
N GLU A 273 -29.21 -7.73 -21.17
CA GLU A 273 -30.09 -8.71 -21.77
C GLU A 273 -31.31 -8.04 -22.43
N PRO A 274 -31.54 -8.20 -23.73
CA PRO A 274 -32.63 -7.56 -24.40
C PRO A 274 -34.01 -8.10 -23.91
N LEU A 275 -34.99 -7.23 -23.90
CA LEU A 275 -36.36 -7.68 -23.60
C LEU A 275 -36.84 -8.72 -24.62
N PRO A 276 -37.55 -9.78 -24.18
CA PRO A 276 -38.07 -10.78 -25.08
C PRO A 276 -39.06 -10.17 -26.07
N THR A 277 -38.84 -10.39 -27.35
CA THR A 277 -39.78 -9.98 -28.40
C THR A 277 -40.95 -10.93 -28.39
N VAL A 278 -42.14 -10.43 -27.98
CA VAL A 278 -43.37 -11.19 -28.13
C VAL A 278 -43.96 -10.90 -29.52
N THR A 279 -44.11 -11.92 -30.33
CA THR A 279 -44.85 -11.78 -31.58
C THR A 279 -46.30 -11.36 -31.28
N ALA A 280 -46.76 -10.29 -31.87
CA ALA A 280 -47.94 -9.53 -31.49
C ALA A 280 -49.29 -10.28 -31.65
N LEU A 281 -49.31 -11.51 -32.10
CA LEU A 281 -50.50 -12.32 -32.23
C LEU A 281 -50.19 -13.81 -32.03
N VAL A 282 -50.49 -14.31 -30.82
CA VAL A 282 -50.73 -15.75 -30.63
C VAL A 282 -52.21 -15.98 -30.85
N GLU A 283 -52.60 -16.42 -32.04
CA GLU A 283 -53.94 -16.83 -32.30
C GLU A 283 -54.13 -18.24 -31.70
N LEU A 284 -54.78 -18.30 -30.55
CA LEU A 284 -55.16 -19.57 -29.93
C LEU A 284 -56.42 -20.11 -30.69
N LYS A 285 -56.21 -21.13 -31.49
CA LYS A 285 -57.28 -21.83 -32.19
C LYS A 285 -57.53 -23.16 -31.50
N GLN A 286 -58.73 -23.33 -31.02
CA GLN A 286 -59.21 -24.59 -30.51
C GLN A 286 -60.54 -24.91 -31.19
N CYS A 287 -60.75 -26.17 -31.58
CA CYS A 287 -61.99 -26.59 -32.07
C CYS A 287 -63.02 -26.71 -30.88
N ASP A 288 -64.21 -26.19 -31.06
CA ASP A 288 -65.33 -26.41 -30.17
C ASP A 288 -65.64 -27.92 -30.26
N ASP A 289 -65.59 -28.63 -29.15
CA ASP A 289 -65.73 -30.08 -29.07
C ASP A 289 -67.18 -30.50 -28.79
N ASP A 290 -68.07 -29.50 -28.55
CA ASP A 290 -69.48 -29.65 -28.49
C ASP A 290 -70.20 -28.58 -29.34
N THR A 291 -71.19 -28.06 -29.22
CA THR A 291 -71.82 -27.03 -30.05
C THR A 291 -72.34 -25.85 -29.25
N ASP A 292 -71.69 -25.61 -28.11
CA ASP A 292 -72.09 -24.55 -27.19
C ASP A 292 -71.52 -23.20 -27.52
N GLY A 293 -70.53 -23.15 -28.43
CA GLY A 293 -69.84 -21.94 -28.84
C GLY A 293 -68.68 -21.49 -27.92
N PHE A 294 -68.24 -22.34 -26.97
CA PHE A 294 -67.16 -22.05 -26.03
C PHE A 294 -66.09 -23.15 -26.04
N SER A 295 -64.83 -22.77 -26.07
CA SER A 295 -63.70 -23.67 -25.91
C SER A 295 -62.86 -23.29 -24.72
N LEU A 296 -62.51 -24.26 -23.87
CA LEU A 296 -61.65 -24.06 -22.71
C LEU A 296 -60.16 -24.13 -23.12
N PHE A 297 -59.43 -23.03 -22.96
CA PHE A 297 -57.97 -23.02 -23.11
C PHE A 297 -57.30 -23.34 -21.79
N ASN A 298 -56.38 -24.29 -21.81
CA ASN A 298 -55.50 -24.57 -20.69
C ASN A 298 -54.22 -23.77 -20.91
N LEU A 299 -54.08 -22.65 -20.23
CA LEU A 299 -52.91 -21.72 -20.29
C LEU A 299 -51.85 -22.09 -19.28
#